data_e3c25eac74e137a8c89f26ffc415fa33
#
_entry.id   e3c25eac74e137a8c89f26ffc415fa33
#
_cell.length_a   1.000
_cell.length_b   1.000
_cell.length_c   1.000
_cell.angle_alpha   90.00
_cell.angle_beta   90.00
_cell.angle_gamma   90.00
#
_symmetry.space_group_name_H-M   'P 1'
#
loop_
_entity.id
_entity.type
_entity.pdbx_description
1 polymer ?
#
loop_
_entity_poly.entity_id
_entity_poly.type
_entity_poly.pdbx_seq_one_letter_code
_entity_poly.pdbx_strand_id
1 'polypeptide(L)'
;MKSTAVRKRAQKTANGNEPIILLENVSKSYTAGIPALNGINLHINKGEFVFVVGDSGSGKSTLIKLLLRELVPTSGRIYVNGTDVVRLKHRKIPKFRRNLGVVFQDFRLLKDRNVYENVAFAQRIIQMPNKIGRAHV
;
A
#
# COMPACT_ATOMS: atom_id res chain seq x y z
N MET A 1 -24.21 11.97 -26.57
CA MET A 1 -22.75 12.01 -26.71
C MET A 1 -22.13 11.01 -25.74
N LYS A 2 -21.57 9.89 -26.24
CA LYS A 2 -20.99 8.83 -25.39
C LYS A 2 -19.58 9.23 -25.03
N SER A 3 -19.32 9.51 -23.74
CA SER A 3 -17.99 9.78 -23.22
C SER A 3 -17.14 8.51 -23.27
N THR A 4 -16.16 8.50 -24.14
CA THR A 4 -15.16 7.42 -24.28
C THR A 4 -14.25 7.47 -23.05
N ALA A 5 -14.45 6.56 -22.10
CA ALA A 5 -13.55 6.39 -20.96
C ALA A 5 -12.21 5.85 -21.46
N VAL A 6 -11.24 6.75 -21.62
CA VAL A 6 -9.85 6.38 -21.90
C VAL A 6 -9.30 5.63 -20.69
N ARG A 7 -9.19 4.32 -20.81
CA ARG A 7 -8.36 3.49 -19.93
C ARG A 7 -6.89 3.84 -20.21
N LYS A 8 -6.35 4.87 -19.57
CA LYS A 8 -4.89 5.05 -19.54
C LYS A 8 -4.31 3.94 -18.64
N ARG A 9 -3.69 2.94 -19.26
CA ARG A 9 -2.72 2.05 -18.63
C ARG A 9 -1.64 2.93 -17.98
N ALA A 10 -1.15 2.53 -16.80
CA ALA A 10 0.05 3.11 -16.20
C ALA A 10 1.11 3.25 -17.31
N GLN A 11 1.64 4.45 -17.50
CA GLN A 11 2.65 4.70 -18.51
C GLN A 11 3.89 3.88 -18.13
N LYS A 12 4.32 2.99 -19.03
CA LYS A 12 5.65 2.38 -18.96
C LYS A 12 6.70 3.49 -18.94
N THR A 13 7.53 3.47 -17.91
CA THR A 13 8.71 4.34 -17.91
C THR A 13 9.64 3.94 -19.04
N ALA A 14 10.44 4.89 -19.53
CA ALA A 14 11.35 4.73 -20.67
C ALA A 14 12.32 3.54 -20.57
N ASN A 15 12.51 2.96 -19.39
CA ASN A 15 13.39 1.82 -19.09
C ASN A 15 12.67 0.46 -18.99
N GLY A 16 11.42 0.33 -19.44
CA GLY A 16 10.72 -0.97 -19.49
C GLY A 16 10.26 -1.53 -18.15
N ASN A 17 10.60 -0.92 -17.03
CA ASN A 17 10.19 -1.36 -15.68
C ASN A 17 8.93 -0.61 -15.27
N GLU A 18 7.82 -1.36 -15.11
CA GLU A 18 6.60 -0.78 -14.54
C GLU A 18 6.84 -0.48 -13.04
N PRO A 19 6.45 0.73 -12.55
CA PRO A 19 6.62 1.06 -11.15
C PRO A 19 5.78 0.12 -10.27
N ILE A 20 6.36 -0.32 -9.16
CA ILE A 20 5.61 -1.10 -8.16
C ILE A 20 4.68 -0.21 -7.36
N ILE A 21 5.05 1.06 -7.14
CA ILE A 21 4.21 2.09 -6.54
C ILE A 21 4.25 3.33 -7.41
N LEU A 22 3.07 3.87 -7.73
CA LEU A 22 2.91 5.11 -8.46
C LEU A 22 1.81 5.95 -7.82
N LEU A 23 2.15 7.17 -7.42
CA LEU A 23 1.23 8.20 -6.99
C LEU A 23 1.24 9.32 -8.02
N GLU A 24 0.06 9.76 -8.45
CA GLU A 24 -0.10 10.86 -9.40
C GLU A 24 -0.97 11.93 -8.75
N ASN A 25 -0.35 13.07 -8.43
CA ASN A 25 -0.99 14.27 -7.87
C ASN A 25 -1.92 13.95 -6.67
N VAL A 26 -1.42 13.15 -5.73
CA VAL A 26 -2.20 12.65 -4.59
C VAL A 26 -2.28 13.69 -3.49
N SER A 27 -3.51 14.06 -3.11
CA SER A 27 -3.78 14.92 -1.96
C SER A 27 -4.70 14.22 -0.97
N LYS A 28 -4.51 14.52 0.32
CA LYS A 28 -5.37 14.05 1.40
C LYS A 28 -5.57 15.13 2.43
N SER A 29 -6.83 15.51 2.64
CA SER A 29 -7.24 16.36 3.75
C SER A 29 -8.15 15.59 4.69
N TYR A 30 -7.98 15.80 5.99
CA TYR A 30 -8.89 15.28 7.04
C TYR A 30 -9.96 16.30 7.40
N THR A 31 -9.58 17.57 7.40
CA THR A 31 -10.45 18.71 7.66
C THR A 31 -10.33 19.70 6.51
N ALA A 32 -11.38 20.42 6.21
CA ALA A 32 -11.38 21.44 5.17
C ALA A 32 -10.24 22.45 5.41
N GLY A 33 -9.39 22.66 4.41
CA GLY A 33 -8.36 23.68 4.41
C GLY A 33 -6.95 23.25 4.89
N ILE A 34 -6.78 22.09 5.52
CA ILE A 34 -5.44 21.62 5.97
C ILE A 34 -5.13 20.27 5.33
N PRO A 35 -4.34 20.24 4.24
CA PRO A 35 -3.95 18.98 3.62
C PRO A 35 -2.86 18.28 4.44
N ALA A 36 -3.06 17.01 4.75
CA ALA A 36 -2.02 16.14 5.29
C ALA A 36 -1.01 15.71 4.20
N LEU A 37 -1.49 15.65 2.95
CA LEU A 37 -0.68 15.47 1.74
C LEU A 37 -1.21 16.41 0.67
N ASN A 38 -0.32 17.04 -0.09
CA ASN A 38 -0.69 18.00 -1.11
C ASN A 38 0.05 17.72 -2.43
N GLY A 39 -0.67 17.22 -3.43
CA GLY A 39 -0.16 17.03 -4.78
C GLY A 39 1.04 16.10 -4.88
N ILE A 40 1.13 15.07 -4.05
CA ILE A 40 2.30 14.18 -4.01
C ILE A 40 2.38 13.34 -5.28
N ASN A 41 3.57 13.38 -5.90
CA ASN A 41 3.97 12.50 -6.98
C ASN A 41 5.09 11.61 -6.48
N LEU A 42 4.93 10.30 -6.59
CA LEU A 42 5.91 9.32 -6.14
C LEU A 42 5.95 8.15 -7.13
N HIS A 43 7.14 7.75 -7.47
CA HIS A 43 7.41 6.65 -8.37
C HIS A 43 8.48 5.76 -7.74
N ILE A 44 8.14 4.49 -7.49
CA ILE A 44 9.06 3.50 -6.92
C ILE A 44 9.07 2.28 -7.85
N ASN A 45 10.24 1.89 -8.30
CA ASN A 45 10.44 0.72 -9.15
C ASN A 45 10.56 -0.55 -8.31
N LYS A 46 10.37 -1.69 -8.95
CA LYS A 46 10.59 -2.98 -8.33
C LYS A 46 12.06 -3.13 -7.93
N GLY A 47 12.30 -3.57 -6.68
CA GLY A 47 13.64 -3.78 -6.15
C GLY A 47 14.28 -2.52 -5.54
N GLU A 48 13.63 -1.36 -5.61
CA GLU A 48 14.14 -0.16 -4.93
C GLU A 48 13.91 -0.22 -3.43
N PHE A 49 14.86 0.37 -2.70
CA PHE A 49 14.79 0.61 -1.27
C PHE A 49 14.63 2.12 -1.04
N VAL A 50 13.52 2.55 -0.46
CA VAL A 50 13.15 3.97 -0.35
C VAL A 50 12.95 4.36 1.10
N PHE A 51 13.60 5.44 1.54
CA PHE A 51 13.34 6.09 2.81
C PHE A 51 12.34 7.23 2.65
N VAL A 52 11.31 7.26 3.49
CA VAL A 52 10.40 8.39 3.62
C VAL A 52 10.73 9.15 4.90
N VAL A 53 11.35 10.31 4.75
CA VAL A 53 11.80 11.16 5.85
C VAL A 53 10.94 12.42 5.98
N GLY A 54 10.90 13.00 7.15
CA GLY A 54 10.16 14.22 7.46
C GLY A 54 9.81 14.31 8.94
N ASP A 55 9.44 15.49 9.39
CA ASP A 55 9.05 15.77 10.77
C ASP A 55 7.79 15.00 11.21
N SER A 56 7.53 15.01 12.52
CA SER A 56 6.26 14.50 13.04
C SER A 56 5.10 15.28 12.43
N GLY A 57 4.06 14.57 11.97
CA GLY A 57 2.92 15.20 11.30
C GLY A 57 3.09 15.50 9.82
N SER A 58 4.25 15.26 9.21
CA SER A 58 4.53 15.53 7.78
C SER A 58 3.77 14.64 6.78
N GLY A 59 2.85 13.80 7.26
CA GLY A 59 2.02 12.96 6.38
C GLY A 59 2.55 11.54 6.09
N LYS A 60 3.69 11.12 6.66
CA LYS A 60 4.25 9.77 6.44
C LYS A 60 3.25 8.64 6.74
N SER A 61 2.61 8.70 7.90
CA SER A 61 1.59 7.71 8.29
C SER A 61 0.36 7.77 7.38
N THR A 62 0.00 8.95 6.91
CA THR A 62 -1.09 9.15 5.94
C THR A 62 -0.76 8.47 4.62
N LEU A 63 0.47 8.64 4.13
CA LEU A 63 0.95 7.97 2.91
C LEU A 63 0.82 6.44 3.02
N ILE A 64 1.32 5.85 4.12
CA ILE A 64 1.22 4.39 4.34
C ILE A 64 -0.24 3.94 4.38
N LYS A 65 -1.11 4.66 5.09
CA LYS A 65 -2.55 4.34 5.16
C LYS A 65 -3.25 4.40 3.80
N LEU A 66 -2.84 5.33 2.94
CA LEU A 66 -3.33 5.41 1.56
C LEU A 66 -2.87 4.21 0.73
N LEU A 67 -1.59 3.83 0.81
CA LEU A 67 -1.04 2.65 0.12
C LEU A 67 -1.73 1.36 0.56
N LEU A 68 -2.07 1.23 1.85
CA LEU A 68 -2.81 0.10 2.40
C LEU A 68 -4.32 0.15 2.13
N ARG A 69 -4.81 1.21 1.50
CA ARG A 69 -6.26 1.44 1.31
C ARG A 69 -7.05 1.49 2.65
N GLU A 70 -6.37 1.88 3.74
CA GLU A 70 -7.05 2.25 5.01
C GLU A 70 -7.74 3.61 4.87
N LEU A 71 -7.15 4.49 4.07
CA LEU A 71 -7.70 5.78 3.68
C LEU A 71 -7.88 5.85 2.17
N VAL A 72 -8.76 6.77 1.75
CA VAL A 72 -8.95 7.18 0.36
C VAL A 72 -8.37 8.57 0.19
N PRO A 73 -7.64 8.88 -0.89
CA PRO A 73 -7.19 10.22 -1.15
C PRO A 73 -8.38 11.15 -1.44
N THR A 74 -8.21 12.45 -1.19
CA THR A 74 -9.17 13.49 -1.58
C THR A 74 -9.12 13.70 -3.10
N SER A 75 -7.92 13.63 -3.69
CA SER A 75 -7.71 13.71 -5.13
C SER A 75 -6.47 12.92 -5.53
N GLY A 76 -6.28 12.70 -6.84
CA GLY A 76 -5.16 11.99 -7.42
C GLY A 76 -5.40 10.50 -7.60
N ARG A 77 -4.35 9.78 -8.01
CA ARG A 77 -4.39 8.36 -8.32
C ARG A 77 -3.27 7.63 -7.61
N ILE A 78 -3.55 6.41 -7.19
CA ILE A 78 -2.58 5.55 -6.51
C ILE A 78 -2.62 4.19 -7.18
N TYR A 79 -1.48 3.73 -7.64
CA TYR A 79 -1.29 2.38 -8.19
C TYR A 79 -0.26 1.63 -7.35
N VAL A 80 -0.58 0.41 -6.98
CA VAL A 80 0.34 -0.51 -6.30
C VAL A 80 0.33 -1.82 -7.05
N ASN A 81 1.48 -2.24 -7.53
CA ASN A 81 1.64 -3.43 -8.37
C ASN A 81 0.60 -3.50 -9.50
N GLY A 82 0.44 -2.39 -10.25
CA GLY A 82 -0.51 -2.25 -11.35
C GLY A 82 -1.99 -2.15 -10.93
N THR A 83 -2.30 -2.26 -9.64
CA THR A 83 -3.67 -2.17 -9.12
C THR A 83 -4.03 -0.71 -8.82
N ASP A 84 -5.11 -0.19 -9.41
CA ASP A 84 -5.69 1.10 -9.02
C ASP A 84 -6.32 0.98 -7.63
N VAL A 85 -5.60 1.50 -6.62
CA VAL A 85 -5.99 1.38 -5.21
C VAL A 85 -7.21 2.23 -4.89
N VAL A 86 -7.38 3.38 -5.58
CA VAL A 86 -8.49 4.31 -5.33
C VAL A 86 -9.82 3.70 -5.77
N ARG A 87 -9.84 3.01 -6.92
CA ARG A 87 -11.04 2.38 -7.51
C ARG A 87 -11.30 0.95 -7.01
N LEU A 88 -10.46 0.46 -6.11
CA LEU A 88 -10.59 -0.90 -5.61
C LEU A 88 -11.90 -1.08 -4.82
N LYS A 89 -12.74 -2.03 -5.28
CA LYS A 89 -14.00 -2.38 -4.59
C LYS A 89 -13.70 -2.92 -3.19
N HIS A 90 -14.51 -2.55 -2.20
CA HIS A 90 -14.30 -2.89 -0.78
C HIS A 90 -14.03 -4.40 -0.56
N ARG A 91 -14.79 -5.28 -1.20
CA ARG A 91 -14.61 -6.75 -1.11
C ARG A 91 -13.27 -7.27 -1.64
N LYS A 92 -12.55 -6.47 -2.45
CA LYS A 92 -11.23 -6.84 -2.99
C LYS A 92 -10.06 -6.35 -2.13
N ILE A 93 -10.31 -5.45 -1.16
CA ILE A 93 -9.28 -4.89 -0.30
C ILE A 93 -8.52 -5.98 0.48
N PRO A 94 -9.17 -6.98 1.11
CA PRO A 94 -8.43 -8.02 1.83
C PRO A 94 -7.47 -8.80 0.93
N LYS A 95 -7.89 -9.14 -0.30
CA LYS A 95 -7.03 -9.82 -1.27
C LYS A 95 -5.85 -8.93 -1.70
N PHE A 96 -6.08 -7.64 -1.90
CA PHE A 96 -5.03 -6.68 -2.22
C PHE A 96 -4.00 -6.58 -1.10
N ARG A 97 -4.43 -6.43 0.16
CA ARG A 97 -3.55 -6.32 1.33
C ARG A 97 -2.69 -7.56 1.57
N ARG A 98 -3.12 -8.75 1.15
CA ARG A 98 -2.32 -9.98 1.23
C ARG A 98 -1.02 -9.93 0.42
N ASN A 99 -0.95 -9.03 -0.58
CA ASN A 99 0.24 -8.83 -1.40
C ASN A 99 1.19 -7.77 -0.82
N LEU A 100 0.88 -7.23 0.37
CA LEU A 100 1.66 -6.17 1.01
C LEU A 100 2.16 -6.69 2.36
N GLY A 101 3.47 -6.68 2.56
CA GLY A 101 4.07 -6.89 3.87
C GLY A 101 4.20 -5.54 4.59
N VAL A 102 3.73 -5.46 5.83
CA VAL A 102 3.81 -4.24 6.64
C VAL A 102 4.28 -4.58 8.04
N VAL A 103 5.27 -3.83 8.51
CA VAL A 103 5.70 -3.83 9.90
C VAL A 103 5.19 -2.56 10.56
N PHE A 104 4.35 -2.71 11.57
CA PHE A 104 3.77 -1.58 12.30
C PHE A 104 4.65 -1.19 13.49
N GLN A 105 4.64 0.09 13.85
CA GLN A 105 5.38 0.62 14.99
C GLN A 105 4.94 0.00 16.33
N ASP A 106 3.66 -0.32 16.46
CA ASP A 106 3.04 -0.97 17.62
C ASP A 106 3.08 -2.51 17.55
N PHE A 107 3.86 -3.06 16.62
CA PHE A 107 4.04 -4.48 16.32
C PHE A 107 2.75 -5.26 16.01
N ARG A 108 1.59 -4.85 16.47
CA ARG A 108 0.27 -5.49 16.32
C ARG A 108 0.27 -6.99 16.59
N LEU A 109 1.00 -7.39 17.62
CA LEU A 109 1.06 -8.79 18.05
C LEU A 109 -0.25 -9.21 18.73
N LEU A 110 -0.66 -10.44 18.47
CA LEU A 110 -1.75 -11.09 19.19
C LEU A 110 -1.23 -11.48 20.57
N LYS A 111 -1.67 -10.76 21.62
CA LYS A 111 -1.13 -10.87 22.99
C LYS A 111 -1.39 -12.22 23.65
N ASP A 112 -2.45 -12.89 23.26
CA ASP A 112 -2.90 -14.21 23.71
C ASP A 112 -2.28 -15.37 22.91
N ARG A 113 -1.32 -15.06 22.04
CA ARG A 113 -0.64 -16.03 21.17
C ARG A 113 0.86 -16.02 21.41
N ASN A 114 1.46 -17.19 21.32
CA ASN A 114 2.93 -17.33 21.40
C ASN A 114 3.60 -16.82 20.09
N VAL A 115 4.93 -16.79 20.07
CA VAL A 115 5.73 -16.30 18.94
C VAL A 115 5.42 -17.10 17.67
N TYR A 116 5.41 -18.42 17.76
CA TYR A 116 5.12 -19.30 16.64
C TYR A 116 3.75 -19.03 16.04
N GLU A 117 2.72 -18.87 16.86
CA GLU A 117 1.37 -18.59 16.42
C GLU A 117 1.21 -17.22 15.78
N ASN A 118 1.92 -16.19 16.25
CA ASN A 118 1.94 -14.87 15.65
C ASN A 118 2.56 -14.93 14.23
N VAL A 119 3.68 -15.64 14.06
CA VAL A 119 4.31 -15.82 12.73
C VAL A 119 3.42 -16.67 11.82
N ALA A 120 2.90 -17.78 12.33
CA ALA A 120 2.03 -18.68 11.57
C ALA A 120 0.72 -18.02 11.14
N PHE A 121 0.22 -17.06 11.93
CA PHE A 121 -1.00 -16.33 11.61
C PHE A 121 -0.88 -15.56 10.29
N ALA A 122 0.24 -14.85 10.08
CA ALA A 122 0.49 -14.15 8.83
C ALA A 122 0.51 -15.11 7.62
N GLN A 123 1.14 -16.27 7.76
CA GLN A 123 1.18 -17.29 6.71
C GLN A 123 -0.20 -17.87 6.40
N ARG A 124 -1.03 -18.13 7.42
CA ARG A 124 -2.40 -18.63 7.23
C ARG A 124 -3.26 -17.63 6.46
N ILE A 125 -3.11 -16.32 6.74
CA ILE A 125 -3.85 -15.26 6.03
C ILE A 125 -3.56 -15.26 4.54
N ILE A 126 -2.30 -15.47 4.15
CA ILE A 126 -1.91 -15.52 2.73
C ILE A 126 -2.12 -16.90 2.09
N GLN A 127 -2.66 -17.86 2.84
CA GLN A 127 -2.95 -19.22 2.38
C GLN A 127 -1.70 -19.94 1.84
N MET A 128 -0.52 -19.61 2.34
CA MET A 128 0.66 -20.41 2.04
C MET A 128 0.56 -21.80 2.69
N PRO A 129 0.94 -22.89 1.98
CA PRO A 129 1.07 -24.19 2.59
C PRO A 129 1.99 -24.09 3.82
N ASN A 130 1.67 -24.80 4.90
CA ASN A 130 2.41 -24.83 6.17
C ASN A 130 3.83 -25.44 6.00
N LYS A 131 4.66 -24.83 5.17
CA LYS A 131 6.10 -25.06 5.11
C LYS A 131 6.81 -23.98 5.93
N ILE A 132 6.43 -23.85 7.20
CA ILE A 132 7.36 -23.30 8.17
C ILE A 132 8.40 -24.37 8.32
N GLY A 133 9.61 -24.12 7.82
CA GLY A 133 10.71 -25.04 7.97
C GLY A 133 10.79 -25.44 9.43
N ARG A 134 10.74 -26.73 9.71
CA ARG A 134 11.18 -27.26 10.97
C ARG A 134 12.66 -26.89 11.05
N ALA A 135 12.96 -25.75 11.69
CA ALA A 135 14.30 -25.54 12.19
C ALA A 135 14.50 -26.66 13.19
N HIS A 136 15.27 -27.66 12.79
CA HIS A 136 15.78 -28.62 13.75
C HIS A 136 16.67 -27.83 14.71
N VAL A 137 16.21 -27.68 15.93
CA VAL A 137 17.05 -27.35 17.07
C VAL A 137 17.89 -28.60 17.37
#